data_e84a78d6fc128f6f4726d903af0b0536
#
_entry.id   e84a78d6fc128f6f4726d903af0b0536
#
_cell.length_a   1.000
_cell.length_b   1.000
_cell.length_c   1.000
_cell.angle_alpha   90.00
_cell.angle_beta   90.00
_cell.angle_gamma   90.00
#
_symmetry.space_group_name_H-M   'P 1'
#
loop_
_entity.id
_entity.type
_entity.pdbx_description
1 polymer ?
#
loop_
_entity_poly.entity_id
_entity_poly.type
_entity_poly.pdbx_seq_one_letter_code
_entity_poly.pdbx_strand_id
1 'polypeptide(L)'
;MKTLNVFKSNLLKGLFVLALILYSCNKDIDGFDILDKMSDDALIDAIAKSSEKQEIDYNQLPSSAKNIINEDYETMIAEISFKVEDLGYEVTMIDYTPLYVADKNEVYFNKNGRELVAEDKKSEKGKRKKKKNPFKFVFPVSFEMPDGSTITANDKDQLKSSIKAWHDENPDSKEKPKLVYPVDLDFGEGKIVTVNSEEEMKEIKE
;
A
#
# COMPACT_ATOMS: atom_id res chain seq x y z
N MET A 1 33.20 38.99 16.87
CA MET A 1 33.68 38.40 15.60
C MET A 1 33.84 36.91 15.77
N LYS A 2 32.81 36.12 15.49
CA LYS A 2 32.88 34.64 15.34
C LYS A 2 31.48 34.08 15.08
N THR A 3 30.88 34.35 13.94
CA THR A 3 29.65 33.68 13.48
C THR A 3 29.58 33.73 11.95
N LEU A 4 30.50 33.03 11.27
CA LEU A 4 30.43 32.97 9.80
C LEU A 4 30.96 31.64 9.22
N ASN A 5 30.83 30.49 9.90
CA ASN A 5 31.37 29.24 9.35
C ASN A 5 30.42 28.02 9.37
N VAL A 6 29.13 28.19 9.69
CA VAL A 6 28.20 27.05 9.73
C VAL A 6 27.36 26.96 8.45
N PHE A 7 27.29 28.00 7.64
CA PHE A 7 26.42 28.05 6.45
C PHE A 7 27.03 27.46 5.17
N LYS A 8 28.34 27.16 5.15
CA LYS A 8 29.02 26.66 3.94
C LYS A 8 29.02 25.13 3.76
N SER A 9 28.65 24.37 4.79
CA SER A 9 28.74 22.89 4.71
C SER A 9 27.52 22.22 4.05
N ASN A 10 26.36 22.83 4.09
CA ASN A 10 25.14 22.19 3.56
C ASN A 10 24.87 22.55 2.09
N LEU A 11 25.47 23.62 1.58
CA LEU A 11 25.33 24.01 0.17
C LEU A 11 26.15 23.11 -0.77
N LEU A 12 27.22 22.47 -0.26
CA LEU A 12 28.10 21.62 -1.08
C LEU A 12 27.56 20.21 -1.25
N LYS A 13 26.64 19.75 -0.38
CA LYS A 13 26.04 18.40 -0.51
C LYS A 13 24.87 18.36 -1.48
N GLY A 14 24.16 19.49 -1.67
CA GLY A 14 23.11 19.62 -2.68
C GLY A 14 23.64 19.75 -4.11
N LEU A 15 24.86 20.26 -4.27
CA LEU A 15 25.45 20.50 -5.60
C LEU A 15 26.02 19.24 -6.24
N PHE A 16 26.28 18.18 -5.45
CA PHE A 16 26.91 16.96 -6.00
C PHE A 16 25.91 16.02 -6.68
N VAL A 17 24.64 16.11 -6.35
CA VAL A 17 23.59 15.32 -7.03
C VAL A 17 23.22 15.98 -8.38
N LEU A 18 23.31 17.31 -8.45
CA LEU A 18 23.01 18.03 -9.69
C LEU A 18 24.15 17.94 -10.72
N ALA A 19 25.39 17.70 -10.28
CA ALA A 19 26.57 17.64 -11.15
C ALA A 19 26.70 16.34 -11.96
N LEU A 20 26.00 15.27 -11.60
CA LEU A 20 25.99 14.02 -12.36
C LEU A 20 25.04 14.05 -13.56
N ILE A 21 24.15 15.03 -13.63
CA ILE A 21 23.19 15.19 -14.75
C ILE A 21 23.81 16.01 -15.90
N LEU A 22 24.88 16.77 -15.66
CA LEU A 22 25.45 17.68 -16.67
C LEU A 22 26.62 17.12 -17.46
N TYR A 23 27.01 15.85 -17.28
CA TYR A 23 28.16 15.26 -17.99
C TYR A 23 27.77 14.21 -19.03
N SER A 24 26.61 14.32 -19.63
CA SER A 24 26.28 13.61 -20.86
C SER A 24 25.79 14.59 -21.89
N CYS A 25 26.75 15.18 -22.58
CA CYS A 25 26.49 16.03 -23.75
C CYS A 25 26.06 15.18 -24.95
N ASN A 26 25.04 15.65 -25.65
CA ASN A 26 24.61 15.32 -27.01
C ASN A 26 23.87 14.02 -27.26
N LYS A 27 22.59 14.08 -26.93
CA LYS A 27 21.45 13.79 -27.81
C LYS A 27 20.21 14.24 -27.03
N ASP A 28 19.23 14.79 -27.71
CA ASP A 28 17.92 15.11 -27.14
C ASP A 28 17.34 13.86 -26.50
N ILE A 29 17.75 13.59 -25.27
CA ILE A 29 17.13 12.56 -24.39
C ILE A 29 16.08 13.35 -23.65
N ASP A 30 14.85 13.31 -24.16
CA ASP A 30 13.68 13.70 -23.38
C ASP A 30 13.81 13.03 -22.02
N GLY A 31 13.74 13.80 -20.91
CA GLY A 31 13.85 13.27 -19.54
C GLY A 31 12.86 12.13 -19.25
N PHE A 32 11.90 11.93 -20.12
CA PHE A 32 10.92 10.86 -20.19
C PHE A 32 11.53 9.45 -20.38
N ASP A 33 12.64 9.34 -21.15
CA ASP A 33 13.22 8.04 -21.54
C ASP A 33 14.13 7.42 -20.45
N ILE A 34 14.59 8.22 -19.49
CA ILE A 34 15.47 7.73 -18.40
C ILE A 34 14.65 7.02 -17.32
N LEU A 35 13.48 7.54 -16.96
CA LEU A 35 12.61 6.98 -15.93
C LEU A 35 12.00 5.64 -16.36
N ASP A 36 11.68 5.50 -17.65
CA ASP A 36 11.15 4.25 -18.21
C ASP A 36 12.22 3.13 -18.25
N LYS A 37 13.51 3.48 -18.13
CA LYS A 37 14.65 2.53 -18.07
C LYS A 37 15.12 2.22 -16.64
N MET A 38 14.59 2.91 -15.63
CA MET A 38 14.92 2.59 -14.24
C MET A 38 14.40 1.20 -13.86
N SER A 39 15.24 0.44 -13.13
CA SER A 39 14.76 -0.80 -12.50
C SER A 39 13.71 -0.51 -11.45
N ASP A 40 12.88 -1.51 -11.14
CA ASP A 40 11.89 -1.37 -10.08
C ASP A 40 12.53 -1.00 -8.75
N ASP A 41 13.68 -1.61 -8.39
CA ASP A 41 14.42 -1.27 -7.16
C ASP A 41 14.87 0.19 -7.10
N ALA A 42 15.42 0.69 -8.21
CA ALA A 42 15.87 2.08 -8.27
C ALA A 42 14.69 3.06 -8.16
N LEU A 43 13.55 2.73 -8.76
CA LEU A 43 12.36 3.55 -8.71
C LEU A 43 11.68 3.50 -7.35
N ILE A 44 11.59 2.31 -6.71
CA ILE A 44 11.14 2.15 -5.32
C ILE A 44 12.00 3.00 -4.38
N ASP A 45 13.32 2.90 -4.49
CA ASP A 45 14.25 3.64 -3.63
C ASP A 45 14.12 5.15 -3.82
N ALA A 46 13.94 5.61 -5.06
CA ALA A 46 13.72 7.02 -5.38
C ALA A 46 12.40 7.55 -4.79
N ILE A 47 11.31 6.78 -4.90
CA ILE A 47 10.01 7.14 -4.32
C ILE A 47 10.10 7.13 -2.78
N ALA A 48 10.63 6.05 -2.19
CA ALA A 48 10.70 5.87 -0.74
C ALA A 48 11.49 6.99 -0.04
N LYS A 49 12.59 7.42 -0.65
CA LYS A 49 13.51 8.45 -0.10
C LYS A 49 13.17 9.89 -0.50
N SER A 50 12.17 10.09 -1.34
CA SER A 50 11.80 11.43 -1.78
C SER A 50 11.37 12.29 -0.61
N SER A 51 11.88 13.51 -0.54
CA SER A 51 11.42 14.57 0.37
C SER A 51 10.23 15.36 -0.21
N GLU A 52 9.84 15.08 -1.45
CA GLU A 52 8.79 15.81 -2.18
C GLU A 52 7.51 14.97 -2.29
N LYS A 53 7.28 14.07 -1.33
CA LYS A 53 6.04 13.28 -1.25
C LYS A 53 4.87 14.21 -0.97
N GLN A 54 3.88 14.16 -1.84
CA GLN A 54 2.59 14.82 -1.66
C GLN A 54 1.55 13.78 -1.29
N GLU A 55 0.92 13.94 -0.14
CA GLU A 55 -0.23 13.11 0.23
C GLU A 55 -1.40 13.37 -0.72
N ILE A 56 -2.03 12.31 -1.18
CA ILE A 56 -3.16 12.34 -2.11
C ILE A 56 -4.29 11.45 -1.61
N ASP A 57 -5.51 11.76 -2.03
CA ASP A 57 -6.65 10.85 -1.83
C ASP A 57 -6.49 9.58 -2.68
N TYR A 58 -6.97 8.44 -2.15
CA TYR A 58 -6.97 7.15 -2.85
C TYR A 58 -7.57 7.23 -4.27
N ASN A 59 -8.61 8.06 -4.44
CA ASN A 59 -9.27 8.23 -5.73
C ASN A 59 -8.37 8.88 -6.79
N GLN A 60 -7.31 9.59 -6.38
CA GLN A 60 -6.33 10.22 -7.27
C GLN A 60 -5.26 9.25 -7.78
N LEU A 61 -5.21 8.02 -7.24
CA LEU A 61 -4.35 6.97 -7.80
C LEU A 61 -4.80 6.60 -9.21
N PRO A 62 -3.87 6.20 -10.10
CA PRO A 62 -4.20 5.63 -11.40
C PRO A 62 -5.17 4.45 -11.29
N SER A 63 -6.09 4.31 -12.23
CA SER A 63 -7.06 3.21 -12.23
C SER A 63 -6.40 1.84 -12.21
N SER A 64 -5.26 1.68 -12.89
CA SER A 64 -4.46 0.45 -12.86
C SER A 64 -3.95 0.11 -11.47
N ALA A 65 -3.45 1.09 -10.70
CA ALA A 65 -3.02 0.89 -9.32
C ALA A 65 -4.20 0.49 -8.42
N LYS A 66 -5.33 1.19 -8.54
CA LYS A 66 -6.57 0.86 -7.80
C LYS A 66 -7.06 -0.56 -8.09
N ASN A 67 -7.03 -0.98 -9.35
CA ASN A 67 -7.41 -2.35 -9.72
C ASN A 67 -6.48 -3.38 -9.07
N ILE A 68 -5.16 -3.16 -9.10
CA ILE A 68 -4.20 -4.04 -8.44
C ILE A 68 -4.46 -4.11 -6.93
N ILE A 69 -4.67 -2.95 -6.27
CA ILE A 69 -4.98 -2.90 -4.85
C ILE A 69 -6.27 -3.68 -4.54
N ASN A 70 -7.30 -3.54 -5.37
CA ASN A 70 -8.56 -4.22 -5.15
C ASN A 70 -8.50 -5.73 -5.41
N GLU A 71 -7.70 -6.17 -6.36
CA GLU A 71 -7.61 -7.58 -6.76
C GLU A 71 -6.56 -8.37 -5.99
N ASP A 72 -5.38 -7.78 -5.77
CA ASP A 72 -4.22 -8.47 -5.21
C ASP A 72 -4.09 -8.26 -3.69
N TYR A 73 -4.67 -7.18 -3.15
CA TYR A 73 -4.64 -6.81 -1.73
C TYR A 73 -6.06 -6.81 -1.14
N GLU A 74 -6.78 -7.92 -1.36
CA GLU A 74 -8.22 -8.01 -1.06
C GLU A 74 -8.57 -7.75 0.40
N THR A 75 -7.70 -8.18 1.35
CA THR A 75 -7.89 -8.02 2.80
C THR A 75 -7.28 -6.74 3.35
N MET A 76 -6.70 -5.92 2.50
CA MET A 76 -5.99 -4.70 2.91
C MET A 76 -6.72 -3.44 2.43
N ILE A 77 -6.58 -2.37 3.20
CA ILE A 77 -7.00 -1.02 2.82
C ILE A 77 -5.79 -0.13 2.59
N ALA A 78 -5.91 0.81 1.67
CA ALA A 78 -4.94 1.89 1.53
C ALA A 78 -5.19 2.92 2.63
N GLU A 79 -4.27 3.01 3.60
CA GLU A 79 -4.35 3.97 4.71
C GLU A 79 -3.94 5.36 4.23
N ILE A 80 -2.72 5.45 3.68
CA ILE A 80 -2.15 6.69 3.18
C ILE A 80 -1.61 6.46 1.78
N SER A 81 -1.81 7.42 0.90
CA SER A 81 -1.26 7.41 -0.45
C SER A 81 -0.44 8.68 -0.68
N PHE A 82 0.76 8.50 -1.21
CA PHE A 82 1.64 9.59 -1.60
C PHE A 82 1.92 9.55 -3.11
N LYS A 83 1.95 10.72 -3.71
CA LYS A 83 2.47 10.94 -5.06
C LYS A 83 3.85 11.56 -4.97
N VAL A 84 4.78 11.07 -5.78
CA VAL A 84 6.05 11.73 -6.08
C VAL A 84 6.03 12.08 -7.57
N GLU A 85 6.09 13.37 -7.86
CA GLU A 85 5.95 13.86 -9.24
C GLU A 85 6.97 13.18 -10.15
N ASP A 86 6.55 12.83 -11.35
CA ASP A 86 7.30 12.10 -12.38
C ASP A 86 7.76 10.68 -12.01
N LEU A 87 7.84 10.29 -10.74
CA LEU A 87 8.31 8.97 -10.32
C LEU A 87 7.16 7.97 -10.17
N GLY A 88 6.16 8.29 -9.34
CA GLY A 88 5.06 7.36 -9.08
C GLY A 88 4.40 7.55 -7.72
N TYR A 89 4.02 6.43 -7.11
CA TYR A 89 3.19 6.44 -5.91
C TYR A 89 3.70 5.46 -4.86
N GLU A 90 3.54 5.83 -3.60
CA GLU A 90 3.70 4.97 -2.44
C GLU A 90 2.35 4.87 -1.74
N VAL A 91 1.93 3.66 -1.43
CA VAL A 91 0.67 3.38 -0.74
C VAL A 91 0.96 2.53 0.48
N THR A 92 0.67 3.07 1.66
CA THR A 92 0.70 2.31 2.90
C THR A 92 -0.58 1.49 3.01
N MET A 93 -0.43 0.18 3.10
CA MET A 93 -1.54 -0.77 3.19
C MET A 93 -1.65 -1.31 4.61
N ILE A 94 -2.87 -1.36 5.14
CA ILE A 94 -3.18 -2.00 6.42
C ILE A 94 -4.07 -3.21 6.16
N ASP A 95 -3.72 -4.34 6.78
CA ASP A 95 -4.59 -5.51 6.83
C ASP A 95 -5.63 -5.31 7.94
N TYR A 96 -6.90 -5.31 7.58
CA TYR A 96 -8.01 -5.19 8.52
C TYR A 96 -8.56 -6.56 8.96
N THR A 97 -8.06 -7.65 8.40
CA THR A 97 -8.52 -8.95 8.88
C THR A 97 -7.76 -9.34 10.15
N PRO A 98 -8.45 -9.86 11.18
CA PRO A 98 -7.79 -10.36 12.39
C PRO A 98 -6.88 -11.56 12.14
N LEU A 99 -6.76 -11.96 10.89
CA LEU A 99 -6.19 -13.20 10.43
C LEU A 99 -4.69 -13.11 10.11
N TYR A 100 -4.14 -11.92 9.96
CA TYR A 100 -2.71 -11.73 9.71
C TYR A 100 -2.14 -10.76 10.75
N VAL A 101 -1.01 -11.14 11.35
CA VAL A 101 -0.12 -10.18 11.98
C VAL A 101 0.43 -9.35 10.84
N ALA A 102 -0.26 -8.27 10.48
CA ALA A 102 0.19 -7.44 9.39
C ALA A 102 1.16 -6.41 9.91
N ASP A 103 2.36 -6.52 9.43
CA ASP A 103 3.23 -5.36 9.28
C ASP A 103 2.56 -4.38 8.29
N LYS A 104 2.73 -3.09 8.51
CA LYS A 104 2.39 -2.09 7.49
C LYS A 104 3.14 -2.47 6.23
N ASN A 105 2.42 -2.70 5.14
CA ASN A 105 3.02 -3.01 3.86
C ASN A 105 2.99 -1.77 2.99
N GLU A 106 4.15 -1.30 2.56
CA GLU A 106 4.29 -0.26 1.56
C GLU A 106 4.28 -0.91 0.18
N VAL A 107 3.42 -0.42 -0.67
CA VAL A 107 3.28 -0.85 -2.06
C VAL A 107 3.61 0.34 -2.96
N TYR A 108 4.45 0.11 -3.94
CA TYR A 108 4.93 1.15 -4.84
C TYR A 108 4.39 0.95 -6.23
N PHE A 109 4.03 2.05 -6.89
CA PHE A 109 3.56 2.06 -8.27
C PHE A 109 4.33 3.10 -9.06
N ASN A 110 4.62 2.81 -10.33
CA ASN A 110 5.13 3.85 -11.23
C ASN A 110 4.02 4.87 -11.57
N LYS A 111 4.38 5.93 -12.28
CA LYS A 111 3.43 6.99 -12.70
C LYS A 111 2.22 6.49 -13.48
N ASN A 112 2.32 5.34 -14.14
CA ASN A 112 1.23 4.71 -14.90
C ASN A 112 0.39 3.73 -14.07
N GLY A 113 0.71 3.57 -12.78
CA GLY A 113 0.01 2.67 -11.87
C GLY A 113 0.38 1.19 -12.00
N ARG A 114 1.53 0.87 -12.65
CA ARG A 114 2.12 -0.47 -12.62
C ARG A 114 2.81 -0.66 -11.27
N GLU A 115 2.50 -1.75 -10.59
CA GLU A 115 3.18 -2.10 -9.35
C GLU A 115 4.68 -2.36 -9.59
N LEU A 116 5.50 -1.80 -8.70
CA LEU A 116 6.94 -1.98 -8.67
C LEU A 116 7.28 -3.13 -7.71
N VAL A 117 8.14 -4.02 -8.13
CA VAL A 117 8.50 -5.21 -7.34
C VAL A 117 10.00 -5.33 -7.25
N ALA A 118 10.51 -5.24 -6.02
CA ALA A 118 11.93 -5.38 -5.75
C ALA A 118 12.48 -6.73 -6.25
N GLU A 119 13.72 -6.74 -6.73
CA GLU A 119 14.36 -7.93 -7.33
C GLU A 119 14.41 -9.12 -6.37
N ASP A 120 14.72 -8.88 -5.10
CA ASP A 120 14.70 -9.89 -4.05
C ASP A 120 13.32 -10.50 -3.85
N LYS A 121 12.26 -9.72 -4.06
CA LYS A 121 10.87 -10.16 -3.97
C LYS A 121 10.34 -10.78 -5.28
N LYS A 122 10.98 -10.53 -6.42
CA LYS A 122 10.56 -11.13 -7.71
C LYS A 122 10.69 -12.66 -7.71
N SER A 123 11.73 -13.20 -7.08
CA SER A 123 11.91 -14.64 -6.94
C SER A 123 10.83 -15.30 -6.06
N GLU A 124 10.32 -14.55 -5.09
CA GLU A 124 9.21 -14.95 -4.25
C GLU A 124 7.84 -14.71 -4.91
N LYS A 125 7.71 -13.65 -5.73
CA LYS A 125 6.48 -13.38 -6.50
C LYS A 125 6.24 -14.43 -7.59
N GLY A 126 7.31 -14.95 -8.18
CA GLY A 126 7.24 -16.12 -9.09
C GLY A 126 6.86 -17.43 -8.36
N LYS A 127 7.12 -17.52 -7.04
CA LYS A 127 6.72 -18.62 -6.15
C LYS A 127 5.49 -18.31 -5.31
N ARG A 128 5.21 -17.07 -5.03
CA ARG A 128 3.91 -16.58 -4.61
C ARG A 128 3.00 -16.60 -5.85
N LYS A 129 2.62 -17.81 -6.30
CA LYS A 129 1.24 -17.95 -6.77
C LYS A 129 0.47 -17.11 -5.77
N LYS A 130 -0.15 -15.98 -6.23
CA LYS A 130 -1.05 -15.16 -5.41
C LYS A 130 -1.68 -16.10 -4.40
N LYS A 131 -1.34 -15.99 -3.10
CA LYS A 131 -2.16 -16.62 -2.09
C LYS A 131 -3.46 -15.83 -2.18
N LYS A 132 -4.25 -16.16 -3.22
CA LYS A 132 -5.65 -15.75 -3.22
C LYS A 132 -6.15 -16.22 -1.88
N ASN A 133 -6.74 -15.31 -1.13
CA ASN A 133 -7.52 -15.72 0.03
C ASN A 133 -8.35 -16.91 -0.43
N PRO A 134 -8.28 -18.04 0.27
CA PRO A 134 -9.00 -19.22 -0.15
C PRO A 134 -10.52 -19.00 -0.17
N PHE A 135 -10.97 -17.88 0.36
CA PHE A 135 -12.38 -17.52 0.48
C PHE A 135 -12.59 -16.01 0.29
N LYS A 136 -13.85 -15.63 0.07
CA LYS A 136 -14.36 -14.26 0.15
C LYS A 136 -15.41 -14.17 1.25
N PHE A 137 -15.53 -13.01 1.87
CA PHE A 137 -16.65 -12.75 2.76
C PHE A 137 -17.97 -12.73 1.99
N VAL A 138 -19.00 -13.37 2.53
CA VAL A 138 -20.37 -13.16 2.10
C VAL A 138 -20.94 -12.01 2.93
N PHE A 139 -21.25 -10.93 2.28
CA PHE A 139 -21.78 -9.74 2.96
C PHE A 139 -23.27 -9.90 3.30
N PRO A 140 -23.79 -9.23 4.37
CA PRO A 140 -23.10 -8.24 5.19
C PRO A 140 -22.10 -8.86 6.19
N VAL A 141 -21.03 -8.10 6.52
CA VAL A 141 -20.09 -8.45 7.58
C VAL A 141 -19.98 -7.33 8.61
N SER A 142 -19.69 -7.67 9.84
CA SER A 142 -19.54 -6.71 10.93
C SER A 142 -18.18 -6.82 11.60
N PHE A 143 -17.64 -5.69 12.01
CA PHE A 143 -16.40 -5.59 12.77
C PHE A 143 -16.61 -4.75 14.02
N GLU A 144 -16.15 -5.24 15.16
CA GLU A 144 -16.02 -4.48 16.40
C GLU A 144 -14.70 -3.69 16.34
N MET A 145 -14.81 -2.39 16.43
CA MET A 145 -13.67 -1.48 16.41
C MET A 145 -13.03 -1.40 17.81
N PRO A 146 -11.78 -0.95 17.93
CA PRO A 146 -11.07 -0.84 19.21
C PRO A 146 -11.77 0.03 20.28
N ASP A 147 -12.57 1.00 19.85
CA ASP A 147 -13.38 1.85 20.73
C ASP A 147 -14.70 1.20 21.18
N GLY A 148 -14.95 -0.05 20.77
CA GLY A 148 -16.16 -0.81 21.05
C GLY A 148 -17.33 -0.49 20.10
N SER A 149 -17.17 0.41 19.15
CA SER A 149 -18.19 0.64 18.11
C SER A 149 -18.21 -0.52 17.12
N THR A 150 -19.32 -0.70 16.41
CA THR A 150 -19.47 -1.75 15.40
C THR A 150 -19.71 -1.15 14.03
N ILE A 151 -18.91 -1.56 13.06
CA ILE A 151 -19.09 -1.26 11.64
C ILE A 151 -19.74 -2.47 10.98
N THR A 152 -20.87 -2.28 10.32
CA THR A 152 -21.51 -3.29 9.47
C THR A 152 -21.45 -2.81 8.02
N ALA A 153 -20.91 -3.64 7.15
CA ALA A 153 -20.78 -3.34 5.72
C ALA A 153 -21.58 -4.32 4.89
N ASN A 154 -22.22 -3.83 3.83
CA ASN A 154 -23.01 -4.62 2.88
C ASN A 154 -22.20 -5.05 1.65
N ASP A 155 -21.03 -4.48 1.48
CA ASP A 155 -20.06 -4.83 0.43
C ASP A 155 -18.63 -4.43 0.84
N LYS A 156 -17.67 -4.82 0.00
CA LYS A 156 -16.24 -4.61 0.23
C LYS A 156 -15.85 -3.13 0.23
N ASP A 157 -16.44 -2.33 -0.65
CA ASP A 157 -16.10 -0.92 -0.78
C ASP A 157 -16.62 -0.13 0.42
N GLN A 158 -17.82 -0.45 0.89
CA GLN A 158 -18.35 0.08 2.13
C GLN A 158 -17.49 -0.32 3.33
N LEU A 159 -17.04 -1.58 3.42
CA LEU A 159 -16.16 -2.03 4.49
C LEU A 159 -14.87 -1.21 4.52
N LYS A 160 -14.18 -1.11 3.38
CA LYS A 160 -12.94 -0.35 3.26
C LYS A 160 -13.12 1.12 3.64
N SER A 161 -14.16 1.77 3.11
CA SER A 161 -14.42 3.19 3.39
C SER A 161 -14.76 3.45 4.85
N SER A 162 -15.56 2.57 5.48
CA SER A 162 -15.94 2.71 6.88
C SER A 162 -14.76 2.50 7.84
N ILE A 163 -13.91 1.48 7.59
CA ILE A 163 -12.70 1.26 8.39
C ILE A 163 -11.72 2.42 8.22
N LYS A 164 -11.54 2.91 6.98
CA LYS A 164 -10.69 4.08 6.74
C LYS A 164 -11.21 5.31 7.48
N ALA A 165 -12.50 5.61 7.39
CA ALA A 165 -13.10 6.75 8.09
C ALA A 165 -12.87 6.65 9.61
N TRP A 166 -13.02 5.46 10.19
CA TRP A 166 -12.75 5.25 11.60
C TRP A 166 -11.27 5.51 11.95
N HIS A 167 -10.32 5.04 11.12
CA HIS A 167 -8.89 5.28 11.33
C HIS A 167 -8.54 6.77 11.17
N ASP A 168 -9.15 7.47 10.24
CA ASP A 168 -8.96 8.92 10.05
C ASP A 168 -9.41 9.71 11.31
N GLU A 169 -10.44 9.23 12.02
CA GLU A 169 -10.92 9.79 13.29
C GLU A 169 -10.10 9.32 14.50
N ASN A 170 -9.39 8.19 14.40
CA ASN A 170 -8.63 7.55 15.48
C ASN A 170 -7.18 7.24 15.07
N PRO A 171 -6.38 8.25 14.67
CA PRO A 171 -5.06 8.05 14.04
C PRO A 171 -4.02 7.40 14.98
N ASP A 172 -4.21 7.52 16.29
CA ASP A 172 -3.30 6.94 17.30
C ASP A 172 -3.63 5.49 17.66
N SER A 173 -4.75 4.97 17.15
CA SER A 173 -5.16 3.58 17.43
C SER A 173 -4.24 2.60 16.72
N LYS A 174 -3.63 1.69 17.50
CA LYS A 174 -2.78 0.60 16.99
C LYS A 174 -3.48 -0.76 17.04
N GLU A 175 -4.64 -0.81 17.66
CA GLU A 175 -5.41 -2.04 17.75
C GLU A 175 -6.19 -2.29 16.48
N LYS A 176 -6.40 -3.57 16.16
CA LYS A 176 -7.15 -3.99 14.98
C LYS A 176 -8.62 -4.21 15.29
N PRO A 177 -9.49 -3.96 14.30
CA PRO A 177 -10.88 -4.38 14.39
C PRO A 177 -10.99 -5.89 14.58
N LYS A 178 -12.02 -6.34 15.29
CA LYS A 178 -12.35 -7.77 15.48
C LYS A 178 -13.55 -8.13 14.62
N LEU A 179 -13.45 -9.25 13.91
CA LEU A 179 -14.57 -9.78 13.15
C LEU A 179 -15.68 -10.25 14.10
N VAL A 180 -16.91 -9.84 13.83
CA VAL A 180 -18.08 -10.28 14.57
C VAL A 180 -18.63 -11.56 13.95
N TYR A 181 -18.78 -12.60 14.74
CA TYR A 181 -19.29 -13.90 14.31
C TYR A 181 -20.78 -14.06 14.64
N PRO A 182 -21.52 -14.91 13.90
CA PRO A 182 -21.05 -15.76 12.78
C PRO A 182 -20.82 -14.98 11.51
N VAL A 183 -19.97 -15.54 10.62
CA VAL A 183 -19.70 -14.98 9.29
C VAL A 183 -19.71 -16.07 8.25
N ASP A 184 -20.23 -15.79 7.07
CA ASP A 184 -20.23 -16.70 5.94
C ASP A 184 -19.03 -16.42 5.01
N LEU A 185 -18.36 -17.49 4.59
CA LEU A 185 -17.21 -17.46 3.70
C LEU A 185 -17.53 -18.23 2.42
N ASP A 186 -17.32 -17.59 1.26
CA ASP A 186 -17.46 -18.19 -0.06
C ASP A 186 -16.08 -18.69 -0.55
N PHE A 187 -15.93 -20.00 -0.70
CA PHE A 187 -14.74 -20.67 -1.24
C PHE A 187 -14.79 -20.84 -2.77
N GLY A 188 -15.77 -20.28 -3.43
CA GLY A 188 -16.03 -20.45 -4.85
C GLY A 188 -16.86 -21.71 -5.14
N GLU A 189 -17.27 -21.83 -6.41
CA GLU A 189 -18.10 -22.94 -6.90
C GLU A 189 -19.38 -23.21 -6.07
N GLY A 190 -19.91 -22.17 -5.40
CA GLY A 190 -21.11 -22.27 -4.56
C GLY A 190 -20.87 -22.86 -3.16
N LYS A 191 -19.61 -23.08 -2.77
CA LYS A 191 -19.27 -23.59 -1.45
C LYS A 191 -19.21 -22.45 -0.45
N ILE A 192 -20.28 -22.29 0.35
CA ILE A 192 -20.37 -21.35 1.45
C ILE A 192 -20.20 -22.13 2.78
N VAL A 193 -19.40 -21.59 3.69
CA VAL A 193 -19.17 -22.13 5.02
C VAL A 193 -19.41 -21.03 6.03
N THR A 194 -20.30 -21.31 7.00
CA THR A 194 -20.52 -20.42 8.16
C THR A 194 -19.46 -20.70 9.22
N VAL A 195 -18.81 -19.66 9.68
CA VAL A 195 -17.78 -19.68 10.72
C VAL A 195 -18.35 -18.99 11.94
N ASN A 196 -18.32 -19.66 13.09
CA ASN A 196 -19.00 -19.19 14.30
C ASN A 196 -18.05 -18.56 15.33
N SER A 197 -16.74 -18.74 15.17
CA SER A 197 -15.76 -18.22 16.12
C SER A 197 -14.40 -17.93 15.47
N GLU A 198 -13.55 -17.21 16.20
CA GLU A 198 -12.17 -16.97 15.82
C GLU A 198 -11.34 -18.26 15.73
N GLU A 199 -11.62 -19.23 16.59
CA GLU A 199 -10.97 -20.55 16.60
C GLU A 199 -11.28 -21.30 15.30
N GLU A 200 -12.56 -21.39 14.92
CA GLU A 200 -12.97 -22.00 13.63
C GLU A 200 -12.32 -21.29 12.43
N MET A 201 -12.23 -19.96 12.51
CA MET A 201 -11.57 -19.18 11.48
C MET A 201 -10.08 -19.50 11.36
N LYS A 202 -9.39 -19.79 12.44
CA LYS A 202 -7.98 -20.21 12.43
C LYS A 202 -7.79 -21.58 11.80
N GLU A 203 -8.68 -22.52 12.08
CA GLU A 203 -8.64 -23.88 11.51
C GLU A 203 -8.82 -23.90 9.97
N ILE A 204 -9.61 -22.99 9.44
CA ILE A 204 -9.85 -22.86 7.99
C ILE A 204 -8.58 -22.43 7.21
N LYS A 205 -7.58 -21.89 7.91
CA LYS A 205 -6.37 -21.29 7.31
C LYS A 205 -5.15 -22.19 7.32
N GLU A 206 -5.11 -23.20 8.18
CA GLU A 206 -4.06 -24.19 8.22
C GLU A 206 -4.19 -25.16 7.03
#